data_3f9a2b3e45cda96828f99eb9c018542d
#
_entry.id   3f9a2b3e45cda96828f99eb9c018542d
#
_cell.length_a   1.000
_cell.length_b   1.000
_cell.length_c   1.000
_cell.angle_alpha   90.00
_cell.angle_beta   90.00
_cell.angle_gamma   90.00
#
_symmetry.space_group_name_H-M   'P 1'
#
loop_
_entity.id
_entity.type
_entity.pdbx_description
1 polymer ?
#
loop_
_entity_poly.entity_id
_entity_poly.type
_entity_poly.pdbx_seq_one_letter_code
_entity_poly.pdbx_strand_id
1 'polypeptide(L)'
;MVNESGSSSNIENYKIAIVGNQHVGKTTILSRYKYETTDDTYAPTVGIDFLTKNVFLEDKTLRLIMWDTAGQERFKSLIPSYLKNANSIIITYDVTDKSSFISLSQWLKDVRENVVEGTYIILCGNKIDLNKRVVPKEDAEKFAKENKISYIETSATTGQGINELFNNIINNFCEVPIINKENKNDDDLDGGWSHNIAIRDLTKEEVKTKQQNKKNCCGGKNQSKKKK
;
A
#
# COMPACT_ATOMS: atom_id res chain seq x y z
N MET A 1 -14.61 -27.29 33.62
CA MET A 1 -14.20 -25.90 33.37
C MET A 1 -13.20 -25.94 32.26
N VAL A 2 -13.60 -25.62 31.05
CA VAL A 2 -12.71 -25.57 29.88
C VAL A 2 -12.24 -24.12 29.79
N ASN A 3 -10.94 -23.89 30.07
CA ASN A 3 -10.34 -22.57 29.90
C ASN A 3 -10.20 -22.31 28.39
N GLU A 4 -11.08 -21.50 27.84
CA GLU A 4 -10.87 -20.85 26.55
C GLU A 4 -9.79 -19.78 26.72
N SER A 5 -8.55 -20.16 26.50
CA SER A 5 -7.47 -19.21 26.28
C SER A 5 -7.69 -18.53 24.93
N GLY A 6 -8.43 -17.42 24.95
CA GLY A 6 -8.58 -16.54 23.80
C GLY A 6 -7.21 -16.06 23.36
N SER A 7 -6.70 -16.60 22.27
CA SER A 7 -5.53 -16.12 21.58
C SER A 7 -5.82 -14.70 21.09
N SER A 8 -5.39 -13.71 21.84
CA SER A 8 -5.37 -12.31 21.42
C SER A 8 -4.41 -12.22 20.24
N SER A 9 -4.93 -12.24 19.01
CA SER A 9 -4.13 -12.04 17.82
C SER A 9 -3.46 -10.65 17.91
N ASN A 10 -2.14 -10.65 18.03
CA ASN A 10 -1.36 -9.40 18.08
C ASN A 10 -1.51 -8.69 16.72
N ILE A 11 -2.17 -7.52 16.71
CA ILE A 11 -2.37 -6.73 15.49
C ILE A 11 -1.36 -5.60 15.48
N GLU A 12 -0.44 -5.64 14.54
CA GLU A 12 0.54 -4.60 14.31
C GLU A 12 0.12 -3.71 13.14
N ASN A 13 0.19 -2.39 13.32
CA ASN A 13 -0.18 -1.42 12.28
C ASN A 13 1.06 -0.93 11.54
N TYR A 14 1.03 -1.01 10.20
CA TYR A 14 2.09 -0.53 9.33
C TYR A 14 1.56 0.52 8.35
N LYS A 15 2.17 1.69 8.40
CA LYS A 15 1.84 2.80 7.51
C LYS A 15 2.71 2.74 6.26
N ILE A 16 2.06 2.64 5.10
CA ILE A 16 2.69 2.68 3.77
C ILE A 16 2.17 3.91 3.07
N ALA A 17 3.03 4.79 2.56
CA ALA A 17 2.61 5.91 1.74
C ALA A 17 3.12 5.72 0.30
N ILE A 18 2.30 6.11 -0.68
CA ILE A 18 2.67 6.09 -2.09
C ILE A 18 2.75 7.51 -2.62
N VAL A 19 3.87 7.84 -3.28
CA VAL A 19 4.15 9.16 -3.84
C VAL A 19 4.60 9.06 -5.29
N GLY A 20 4.61 10.17 -6.01
CA GLY A 20 4.98 10.23 -7.41
C GLY A 20 4.11 11.24 -8.16
N ASN A 21 4.44 11.51 -9.42
CA ASN A 21 3.74 12.47 -10.25
C ASN A 21 2.26 12.09 -10.44
N GLN A 22 1.47 13.04 -10.95
CA GLN A 22 0.11 12.77 -11.36
C GLN A 22 0.08 11.71 -12.48
N HIS A 23 -0.97 10.90 -12.54
CA HIS A 23 -1.22 9.87 -13.58
C HIS A 23 -0.24 8.68 -13.62
N VAL A 24 0.72 8.56 -12.71
CA VAL A 24 1.62 7.38 -12.68
C VAL A 24 0.92 6.09 -12.18
N GLY A 25 -0.31 6.18 -11.64
CA GLY A 25 -1.13 5.02 -11.24
C GLY A 25 -1.04 4.64 -9.77
N LYS A 26 -0.74 5.58 -8.86
CA LYS A 26 -0.65 5.35 -7.41
C LYS A 26 -1.91 4.70 -6.83
N THR A 27 -3.06 5.36 -7.03
CA THR A 27 -4.38 4.88 -6.61
C THR A 27 -4.68 3.49 -7.17
N THR A 28 -4.38 3.28 -8.45
CA THR A 28 -4.63 2.01 -9.14
C THR A 28 -3.80 0.86 -8.55
N ILE A 29 -2.52 1.11 -8.20
CA ILE A 29 -1.65 0.14 -7.53
C ILE A 29 -2.26 -0.28 -6.18
N LEU A 30 -2.67 0.69 -5.35
CA LEU A 30 -3.25 0.41 -4.03
C LEU A 30 -4.60 -0.31 -4.14
N SER A 31 -5.46 0.11 -5.07
CA SER A 31 -6.76 -0.52 -5.32
C SER A 31 -6.58 -1.94 -5.85
N ARG A 32 -5.66 -2.17 -6.79
CA ARG A 32 -5.34 -3.50 -7.30
C ARG A 32 -4.87 -4.43 -6.17
N TYR A 33 -3.99 -3.97 -5.31
CA TYR A 33 -3.52 -4.78 -4.19
C TYR A 33 -4.62 -5.10 -3.19
N LYS A 34 -5.52 -4.14 -2.92
CA LYS A 34 -6.60 -4.34 -1.94
C LYS A 34 -7.74 -5.19 -2.48
N TYR A 35 -8.21 -4.89 -3.68
CA TYR A 35 -9.46 -5.46 -4.23
C TYR A 35 -9.22 -6.54 -5.28
N GLU A 36 -7.97 -6.77 -5.71
CA GLU A 36 -7.57 -7.70 -6.78
C GLU A 36 -8.21 -7.39 -8.15
N THR A 37 -8.97 -6.29 -8.23
CA THR A 37 -9.63 -5.78 -9.43
C THR A 37 -9.21 -4.33 -9.68
N THR A 38 -9.30 -3.88 -10.92
CA THR A 38 -9.20 -2.47 -11.29
C THR A 38 -10.60 -1.94 -11.59
N ASP A 39 -10.95 -0.80 -10.98
CA ASP A 39 -12.10 -0.02 -11.46
C ASP A 39 -11.65 0.78 -12.67
N ASP A 40 -12.34 0.62 -13.80
CA ASP A 40 -12.05 1.35 -15.04
C ASP A 40 -12.52 2.82 -14.98
N THR A 41 -13.20 3.22 -13.91
CA THR A 41 -13.63 4.61 -13.68
C THR A 41 -12.51 5.42 -13.04
N TYR A 42 -11.69 6.05 -13.90
CA TYR A 42 -10.64 6.95 -13.45
C TYR A 42 -11.24 8.26 -12.93
N ALA A 43 -11.04 8.54 -11.64
CA ALA A 43 -11.21 9.87 -11.06
C ALA A 43 -9.88 10.30 -10.41
N PRO A 44 -9.38 11.52 -10.67
CA PRO A 44 -8.18 12.01 -10.00
C PRO A 44 -8.37 12.03 -8.49
N THR A 45 -7.40 11.51 -7.74
CA THR A 45 -7.41 11.61 -6.28
C THR A 45 -7.33 13.08 -5.86
N VAL A 46 -8.30 13.52 -5.06
CA VAL A 46 -8.33 14.88 -4.51
C VAL A 46 -7.94 14.80 -3.04
N GLY A 47 -6.79 15.37 -2.70
CA GLY A 47 -6.28 15.35 -1.34
C GLY A 47 -5.56 14.05 -0.98
N ILE A 48 -5.97 13.44 0.11
CA ILE A 48 -5.40 12.20 0.67
C ILE A 48 -6.55 11.23 0.93
N ASP A 49 -6.37 9.99 0.51
CA ASP A 49 -7.23 8.87 0.87
C ASP A 49 -6.40 7.76 1.52
N PHE A 50 -7.04 6.87 2.26
CA PHE A 50 -6.36 5.74 2.85
C PHE A 50 -7.16 4.44 2.69
N LEU A 51 -6.43 3.39 2.39
CA LEU A 51 -6.94 2.03 2.28
C LEU A 51 -6.33 1.17 3.36
N THR A 52 -7.09 0.21 3.89
CA THR A 52 -6.56 -0.75 4.86
C THR A 52 -6.71 -2.16 4.35
N LYS A 53 -5.69 -2.99 4.55
CA LYS A 53 -5.70 -4.44 4.29
C LYS A 53 -5.05 -5.16 5.45
N ASN A 54 -5.69 -6.23 5.94
CA ASN A 54 -5.08 -7.11 6.93
C ASN A 54 -4.35 -8.25 6.22
N VAL A 55 -3.11 -8.50 6.62
CA VAL A 55 -2.30 -9.63 6.19
C VAL A 55 -2.10 -10.54 7.39
N PHE A 56 -2.55 -11.78 7.27
CA PHE A 56 -2.45 -12.75 8.35
C PHE A 56 -1.14 -13.53 8.20
N LEU A 57 -0.32 -13.47 9.23
CA LEU A 57 0.89 -14.29 9.39
C LEU A 57 0.60 -15.36 10.44
N GLU A 58 1.51 -16.32 10.61
CA GLU A 58 1.30 -17.42 11.55
C GLU A 58 1.15 -16.97 12.99
N ASP A 59 1.92 -15.98 13.42
CA ASP A 59 2.05 -15.50 14.79
C ASP A 59 1.36 -14.16 15.04
N LYS A 60 1.03 -13.40 13.99
CA LYS A 60 0.49 -12.05 14.11
C LYS A 60 -0.34 -11.63 12.89
N THR A 61 -1.11 -10.58 13.06
CA THR A 61 -1.84 -9.92 11.97
C THR A 61 -1.20 -8.55 11.71
N LEU A 62 -0.78 -8.31 10.46
CA LEU A 62 -0.32 -7.00 10.02
C LEU A 62 -1.51 -6.23 9.45
N ARG A 63 -1.78 -5.06 9.97
CA ARG A 63 -2.73 -4.13 9.38
C ARG A 63 -1.98 -3.08 8.56
N LEU A 64 -2.00 -3.23 7.25
CA LEU A 64 -1.41 -2.26 6.34
C LEU A 64 -2.36 -1.07 6.18
N ILE A 65 -1.88 0.12 6.49
CA ILE A 65 -2.59 1.39 6.33
C ILE A 65 -1.91 2.11 5.17
N MET A 66 -2.49 2.00 3.98
CA MET A 66 -1.94 2.51 2.73
C MET A 66 -2.49 3.91 2.45
N TRP A 67 -1.62 4.90 2.40
CA TRP A 67 -1.96 6.30 2.16
C TRP A 67 -1.79 6.62 0.68
N ASP A 68 -2.91 6.85 0.00
CA ASP A 68 -2.95 7.36 -1.37
C ASP A 68 -2.82 8.86 -1.39
N THR A 69 -1.90 9.38 -2.19
CA THR A 69 -1.62 10.80 -2.25
C THR A 69 -1.90 11.36 -3.64
N ALA A 70 -2.52 12.53 -3.69
CA ALA A 70 -2.65 13.27 -4.94
C ALA A 70 -1.26 13.64 -5.48
N GLY A 71 -0.99 13.25 -6.73
CA GLY A 71 0.30 13.53 -7.40
C GLY A 71 0.41 14.96 -7.96
N GLN A 72 -0.51 15.87 -7.56
CA GLN A 72 -0.51 17.24 -8.06
C GLN A 72 0.41 18.13 -7.21
N GLU A 73 1.15 19.00 -7.86
CA GLU A 73 2.10 19.95 -7.25
C GLU A 73 1.46 20.88 -6.21
N ARG A 74 0.17 21.21 -6.36
CA ARG A 74 -0.57 22.05 -5.40
C ARG A 74 -0.76 21.41 -4.03
N PHE A 75 -0.57 20.09 -3.90
CA PHE A 75 -0.67 19.36 -2.65
C PHE A 75 0.70 19.02 -2.04
N LYS A 76 1.81 19.52 -2.61
CA LYS A 76 3.17 19.28 -2.08
C LYS A 76 3.33 19.74 -0.62
N SER A 77 2.65 20.80 -0.21
CA SER A 77 2.69 21.27 1.18
C SER A 77 2.16 20.26 2.21
N LEU A 78 1.39 19.25 1.77
CA LEU A 78 0.87 18.20 2.62
C LEU A 78 1.82 17.00 2.74
N ILE A 79 2.89 16.93 1.90
CA ILE A 79 3.85 15.82 1.89
C ILE A 79 4.39 15.50 3.29
N PRO A 80 4.87 16.48 4.08
CA PRO A 80 5.40 16.18 5.41
C PRO A 80 4.40 15.48 6.33
N SER A 81 3.12 15.81 6.23
CA SER A 81 2.07 15.26 7.11
C SER A 81 1.77 13.79 6.85
N TYR A 82 1.79 13.35 5.58
CA TYR A 82 1.50 11.96 5.25
C TYR A 82 2.74 11.06 5.21
N LEU A 83 3.94 11.61 5.01
CA LEU A 83 5.20 10.86 5.14
C LEU A 83 5.58 10.63 6.60
N LYS A 84 5.14 11.50 7.50
CA LYS A 84 5.46 11.38 8.93
C LYS A 84 5.04 10.03 9.49
N ASN A 85 5.98 9.36 10.17
CA ASN A 85 5.78 8.04 10.77
C ASN A 85 5.38 6.94 9.76
N ALA A 86 5.69 7.09 8.48
CA ALA A 86 5.53 5.99 7.53
C ALA A 86 6.63 4.95 7.76
N ASN A 87 6.22 3.67 7.76
CA ASN A 87 7.16 2.55 7.84
C ASN A 87 7.78 2.25 6.47
N SER A 88 7.01 2.48 5.39
CA SER A 88 7.50 2.34 4.03
C SER A 88 6.94 3.40 3.10
N ILE A 89 7.75 3.77 2.10
CA ILE A 89 7.37 4.70 1.03
C ILE A 89 7.57 4.03 -0.32
N ILE A 90 6.52 4.05 -1.13
CA ILE A 90 6.57 3.65 -2.53
C ILE A 90 6.71 4.91 -3.38
N ILE A 91 7.83 5.07 -4.08
CA ILE A 91 8.02 6.17 -5.05
C ILE A 91 7.69 5.61 -6.43
N THR A 92 6.62 6.12 -7.06
CA THR A 92 6.10 5.57 -8.30
C THR A 92 6.35 6.49 -9.48
N TYR A 93 6.80 5.90 -10.60
CA TYR A 93 6.87 6.55 -11.90
C TYR A 93 6.17 5.70 -12.97
N ASP A 94 5.88 6.29 -14.13
CA ASP A 94 5.32 5.62 -15.30
C ASP A 94 6.45 5.31 -16.28
N VAL A 95 6.63 4.02 -16.65
CA VAL A 95 7.69 3.60 -17.58
C VAL A 95 7.52 4.19 -18.99
N THR A 96 6.33 4.74 -19.29
CA THR A 96 5.99 5.39 -20.57
C THR A 96 6.09 6.92 -20.52
N ASP A 97 6.45 7.48 -19.34
CA ASP A 97 6.59 8.94 -19.15
C ASP A 97 7.97 9.30 -18.58
N LYS A 98 8.83 9.82 -19.43
CA LYS A 98 10.19 10.25 -19.06
C LYS A 98 10.18 11.38 -18.03
N SER A 99 9.15 12.23 -18.02
CA SER A 99 9.05 13.35 -17.07
C SER A 99 8.84 12.85 -15.65
N SER A 100 8.05 11.80 -15.48
CA SER A 100 7.83 11.16 -14.17
C SER A 100 9.11 10.52 -13.63
N PHE A 101 9.96 9.94 -14.48
CA PHE A 101 11.26 9.40 -14.12
C PHE A 101 12.26 10.50 -13.72
N ILE A 102 12.34 11.58 -14.49
CA ILE A 102 13.22 12.73 -14.16
C ILE A 102 12.87 13.32 -12.78
N SER A 103 11.58 13.32 -12.43
CA SER A 103 11.11 13.85 -11.15
C SER A 103 11.49 12.99 -9.93
N LEU A 104 12.01 11.77 -10.14
CA LEU A 104 12.35 10.84 -9.04
C LEU A 104 13.39 11.40 -8.07
N SER A 105 14.38 12.14 -8.57
CA SER A 105 15.41 12.76 -7.73
C SER A 105 14.81 13.74 -6.73
N GLN A 106 13.81 14.53 -7.16
CA GLN A 106 13.11 15.47 -6.29
C GLN A 106 12.21 14.72 -5.31
N TRP A 107 11.45 13.72 -5.78
CA TRP A 107 10.62 12.90 -4.89
C TRP A 107 11.44 12.20 -3.82
N LEU A 108 12.57 11.61 -4.18
CA LEU A 108 13.43 10.94 -3.22
C LEU A 108 14.03 11.92 -2.19
N LYS A 109 14.39 13.13 -2.63
CA LYS A 109 14.84 14.19 -1.72
C LYS A 109 13.73 14.57 -0.74
N ASP A 110 12.52 14.90 -1.26
CA ASP A 110 11.37 15.29 -0.45
C ASP A 110 11.01 14.18 0.57
N VAL A 111 11.08 12.90 0.15
CA VAL A 111 10.87 11.75 1.04
C VAL A 111 11.91 11.72 2.15
N ARG A 112 13.21 11.75 1.81
CA ARG A 112 14.30 11.64 2.80
C ARG A 112 14.32 12.76 3.83
N GLU A 113 13.88 13.95 3.44
CA GLU A 113 13.76 15.10 4.35
C GLU A 113 12.60 14.98 5.35
N ASN A 114 11.61 14.10 5.07
CA ASN A 114 10.36 14.04 5.84
C ASN A 114 10.10 12.69 6.51
N VAL A 115 10.95 11.69 6.32
CA VAL A 115 10.83 10.38 6.96
C VAL A 115 11.85 10.20 8.07
N VAL A 116 11.60 9.27 8.98
CA VAL A 116 12.55 8.88 10.02
C VAL A 116 13.60 7.93 9.43
N GLU A 117 14.77 7.90 10.08
CA GLU A 117 15.81 6.92 9.75
C GLU A 117 15.26 5.49 9.90
N GLY A 118 15.62 4.60 8.95
CA GLY A 118 15.10 3.23 8.91
C GLY A 118 13.80 3.06 8.13
N THR A 119 13.16 4.16 7.65
CA THR A 119 12.00 4.04 6.75
C THR A 119 12.40 3.30 5.46
N TYR A 120 11.67 2.24 5.12
CA TYR A 120 11.92 1.47 3.91
C TYR A 120 11.42 2.22 2.67
N ILE A 121 12.30 2.47 1.71
CA ILE A 121 11.96 3.18 0.46
C ILE A 121 12.11 2.20 -0.70
N ILE A 122 11.07 2.12 -1.54
CA ILE A 122 11.06 1.30 -2.74
C ILE A 122 10.62 2.11 -3.95
N LEU A 123 11.35 1.97 -5.05
CA LEU A 123 11.02 2.54 -6.34
C LEU A 123 10.12 1.58 -7.11
N CYS A 124 9.01 2.10 -7.66
CA CYS A 124 8.05 1.34 -8.43
C CYS A 124 7.91 1.91 -9.85
N GLY A 125 8.31 1.13 -10.86
CA GLY A 125 8.07 1.45 -12.27
C GLY A 125 6.75 0.85 -12.73
N ASN A 126 5.72 1.67 -12.89
CA ASN A 126 4.36 1.19 -13.24
C ASN A 126 4.07 1.28 -14.74
N LYS A 127 3.01 0.59 -15.16
CA LYS A 127 2.46 0.51 -16.52
C LYS A 127 3.33 -0.26 -17.51
N ILE A 128 3.97 -1.33 -17.03
CA ILE A 128 4.81 -2.21 -17.89
C ILE A 128 4.01 -2.97 -18.95
N ASP A 129 2.70 -3.00 -18.83
CA ASP A 129 1.76 -3.56 -19.82
C ASP A 129 1.68 -2.74 -21.11
N LEU A 130 2.09 -1.48 -21.08
CA LEU A 130 2.02 -0.59 -22.23
C LEU A 130 3.24 -0.76 -23.14
N ASN A 131 2.99 -0.95 -24.45
CA ASN A 131 4.04 -1.17 -25.48
C ASN A 131 4.87 0.09 -25.81
N LYS A 132 4.73 1.18 -25.04
CA LYS A 132 5.36 2.49 -25.31
C LYS A 132 6.37 2.86 -24.24
N ARG A 133 7.14 1.88 -23.75
CA ARG A 133 8.21 2.16 -22.77
C ARG A 133 9.20 3.20 -23.33
N VAL A 134 9.47 4.24 -22.55
CA VAL A 134 10.46 5.29 -22.85
C VAL A 134 11.57 5.35 -21.80
N VAL A 135 11.37 4.73 -20.63
CA VAL A 135 12.38 4.61 -19.58
C VAL A 135 12.92 3.17 -19.60
N PRO A 136 14.20 2.97 -20.01
CA PRO A 136 14.84 1.66 -19.93
C PRO A 136 14.85 1.13 -18.50
N LYS A 137 14.68 -0.18 -18.33
CA LYS A 137 14.72 -0.82 -17.01
C LYS A 137 16.05 -0.62 -16.32
N GLU A 138 17.12 -0.68 -17.09
CA GLU A 138 18.51 -0.52 -16.66
C GLU A 138 18.76 0.86 -16.03
N ASP A 139 18.14 1.91 -16.56
CA ASP A 139 18.25 3.27 -16.02
C ASP A 139 17.59 3.36 -14.63
N ALA A 140 16.45 2.69 -14.44
CA ALA A 140 15.75 2.65 -13.17
C ALA A 140 16.49 1.78 -12.13
N GLU A 141 17.03 0.65 -12.55
CA GLU A 141 17.87 -0.21 -11.71
C GLU A 141 19.13 0.52 -11.25
N LYS A 142 19.77 1.25 -12.17
CA LYS A 142 20.94 2.08 -11.87
C LYS A 142 20.58 3.17 -10.86
N PHE A 143 19.48 3.90 -11.09
CA PHE A 143 19.00 4.94 -10.16
C PHE A 143 18.74 4.36 -8.77
N ALA A 144 18.06 3.21 -8.68
CA ALA A 144 17.76 2.55 -7.42
C ALA A 144 19.04 2.11 -6.68
N LYS A 145 20.00 1.51 -7.39
CA LYS A 145 21.29 1.07 -6.85
C LYS A 145 22.13 2.26 -6.33
N GLU A 146 22.24 3.33 -7.11
CA GLU A 146 22.98 4.54 -6.71
C GLU A 146 22.38 5.18 -5.45
N ASN A 147 21.07 5.10 -5.30
CA ASN A 147 20.35 5.64 -4.16
C ASN A 147 20.13 4.63 -3.03
N LYS A 148 20.61 3.39 -3.14
CA LYS A 148 20.47 2.31 -2.14
C LYS A 148 19.01 2.06 -1.74
N ILE A 149 18.11 2.03 -2.71
CA ILE A 149 16.70 1.70 -2.55
C ILE A 149 16.35 0.49 -3.41
N SER A 150 15.30 -0.24 -3.01
CA SER A 150 14.79 -1.38 -3.79
C SER A 150 14.05 -0.90 -5.04
N TYR A 151 13.96 -1.76 -6.06
CA TYR A 151 13.24 -1.48 -7.30
C TYR A 151 12.38 -2.65 -7.73
N ILE A 152 11.13 -2.36 -8.11
CA ILE A 152 10.19 -3.34 -8.66
C ILE A 152 9.40 -2.69 -9.79
N GLU A 153 9.10 -3.48 -10.83
CA GLU A 153 8.21 -3.08 -11.92
C GLU A 153 6.82 -3.67 -11.73
N THR A 154 5.80 -2.89 -12.07
CA THR A 154 4.40 -3.30 -11.92
C THR A 154 3.53 -2.92 -13.12
N SER A 155 2.45 -3.66 -13.28
CA SER A 155 1.28 -3.23 -14.02
C SER A 155 0.07 -3.27 -13.10
N ALA A 156 -0.43 -2.11 -12.71
CA ALA A 156 -1.65 -2.05 -11.92
C ALA A 156 -2.87 -2.60 -12.70
N THR A 157 -2.86 -2.49 -14.01
CA THR A 157 -3.94 -3.00 -14.90
C THR A 157 -3.98 -4.53 -14.93
N THR A 158 -2.83 -5.18 -15.16
CA THR A 158 -2.78 -6.66 -15.25
C THR A 158 -2.60 -7.34 -13.90
N GLY A 159 -2.11 -6.60 -12.88
CA GLY A 159 -1.74 -7.13 -11.56
C GLY A 159 -0.30 -7.63 -11.47
N GLN A 160 0.45 -7.64 -12.59
CA GLN A 160 1.84 -8.10 -12.61
C GLN A 160 2.70 -7.27 -11.65
N GLY A 161 3.53 -7.94 -10.83
CA GLY A 161 4.46 -7.32 -9.89
C GLY A 161 3.80 -6.71 -8.64
N ILE A 162 2.45 -6.60 -8.56
CA ILE A 162 1.77 -5.97 -7.43
C ILE A 162 1.98 -6.74 -6.13
N ASN A 163 1.76 -8.05 -6.13
CA ASN A 163 1.99 -8.87 -4.95
C ASN A 163 3.47 -8.89 -4.57
N GLU A 164 4.38 -8.92 -5.55
CA GLU A 164 5.82 -8.85 -5.31
C GLU A 164 6.22 -7.53 -4.62
N LEU A 165 5.68 -6.39 -5.06
CA LEU A 165 5.90 -5.08 -4.44
C LEU A 165 5.52 -5.08 -2.96
N PHE A 166 4.31 -5.53 -2.64
CA PHE A 166 3.84 -5.52 -1.25
C PHE A 166 4.49 -6.59 -0.38
N ASN A 167 4.80 -7.77 -0.94
CA ASN A 167 5.54 -8.80 -0.22
C ASN A 167 6.96 -8.34 0.12
N ASN A 168 7.62 -7.60 -0.78
CA ASN A 168 8.92 -7.00 -0.51
C ASN A 168 8.86 -6.02 0.68
N ILE A 169 7.81 -5.20 0.72
CA ILE A 169 7.56 -4.28 1.85
C ILE A 169 7.29 -5.06 3.14
N ILE A 170 6.42 -6.06 3.11
CA ILE A 170 6.05 -6.86 4.28
C ILE A 170 7.27 -7.65 4.81
N ASN A 171 8.08 -8.22 3.93
CA ASN A 171 9.31 -8.93 4.31
C ASN A 171 10.33 -8.01 5.01
N ASN A 172 10.35 -6.73 4.66
CA ASN A 172 11.18 -5.75 5.35
C ASN A 172 10.69 -5.46 6.78
N PHE A 173 9.39 -5.61 7.06
CA PHE A 173 8.82 -5.47 8.40
C PHE A 173 8.91 -6.75 9.23
N CYS A 174 8.96 -7.89 8.55
CA CYS A 174 9.03 -9.20 9.17
C CYS A 174 10.46 -9.73 8.99
N GLU A 175 11.10 -10.16 10.05
CA GLU A 175 12.42 -10.81 9.99
C GLU A 175 12.38 -12.16 9.25
N VAL A 176 11.18 -12.65 8.91
CA VAL A 176 10.95 -13.91 8.20
C VAL A 176 10.53 -13.63 6.76
N PRO A 177 11.28 -14.08 5.74
CA PRO A 177 10.92 -13.90 4.34
C PRO A 177 9.63 -14.67 3.99
N ILE A 178 8.66 -13.95 3.39
CA ILE A 178 7.49 -14.58 2.77
C ILE A 178 7.97 -15.23 1.47
N ILE A 179 8.01 -16.55 1.42
CA ILE A 179 8.40 -17.31 0.24
C ILE A 179 7.19 -17.35 -0.70
N ASN A 180 7.22 -16.56 -1.77
CA ASN A 180 6.25 -16.68 -2.87
C ASN A 180 6.48 -18.01 -3.60
N LYS A 181 5.52 -18.93 -3.51
CA LYS A 181 5.42 -20.03 -4.46
C LYS A 181 4.69 -19.54 -5.71
N GLU A 182 5.38 -18.82 -6.58
CA GLU A 182 4.95 -18.66 -7.97
C GLU A 182 5.78 -19.61 -8.84
N ASN A 183 5.05 -20.54 -9.50
CA ASN A 183 5.45 -21.35 -10.64
C ASN A 183 6.74 -22.18 -10.52
N LYS A 184 6.61 -23.40 -10.01
CA LYS A 184 7.33 -24.56 -10.59
C LYS A 184 6.31 -25.52 -11.13
N ASN A 185 6.50 -25.85 -12.41
CA ASN A 185 5.77 -26.88 -13.14
C ASN A 185 5.71 -28.17 -12.32
N ASP A 186 4.53 -28.80 -12.38
CA ASP A 186 4.30 -30.14 -11.88
C ASP A 186 5.34 -31.10 -12.47
N ASP A 187 6.25 -31.57 -11.64
CA ASP A 187 6.95 -32.85 -11.68
C ASP A 187 8.01 -32.81 -10.56
N ASP A 188 7.59 -33.18 -9.35
CA ASP A 188 8.36 -33.96 -8.39
C ASP A 188 7.61 -34.01 -7.04
N LEU A 189 7.07 -35.17 -6.78
CA LEU A 189 6.57 -35.62 -5.47
C LEU A 189 7.73 -35.72 -4.50
N ASP A 190 7.80 -34.94 -3.44
CA ASP A 190 7.90 -35.45 -2.07
C ASP A 190 7.91 -34.32 -1.01
N GLY A 191 7.17 -34.54 0.02
CA GLY A 191 7.17 -34.08 1.40
C GLY A 191 7.67 -32.66 1.77
N GLY A 192 6.76 -31.68 2.02
CA GLY A 192 7.18 -30.48 2.73
C GLY A 192 6.15 -29.36 2.83
N TRP A 193 5.41 -29.31 3.90
CA TRP A 193 4.73 -28.16 4.57
C TRP A 193 4.31 -26.98 3.70
N SER A 194 3.06 -27.01 3.32
CA SER A 194 2.36 -25.90 2.63
C SER A 194 1.84 -24.89 3.68
N HIS A 195 2.48 -23.72 3.76
CA HIS A 195 1.94 -22.60 4.53
C HIS A 195 1.03 -21.76 3.64
N ASN A 196 -0.27 -21.97 3.78
CA ASN A 196 -1.28 -21.15 3.12
C ASN A 196 -1.50 -19.86 3.93
N ILE A 197 -1.02 -18.73 3.43
CA ILE A 197 -1.44 -17.43 3.95
C ILE A 197 -2.87 -17.19 3.50
N ALA A 198 -3.83 -17.38 4.41
CA ALA A 198 -5.23 -17.07 4.13
C ALA A 198 -5.43 -15.55 4.22
N ILE A 199 -5.59 -14.89 3.08
CA ILE A 199 -5.99 -13.49 3.02
C ILE A 199 -7.51 -13.44 3.16
N ARG A 200 -8.03 -12.85 4.25
CA ARG A 200 -9.46 -12.55 4.40
C ARG A 200 -9.66 -11.04 4.46
N ASP A 201 -10.40 -10.52 3.49
CA ASP A 201 -10.85 -9.13 3.49
C ASP A 201 -12.05 -8.96 4.42
N LEU A 202 -12.04 -7.92 5.24
CA LEU A 202 -13.24 -7.48 5.96
C LEU A 202 -14.23 -6.93 4.94
N THR A 203 -15.43 -7.52 4.85
CA THR A 203 -16.46 -7.09 3.92
C THR A 203 -17.02 -5.72 4.28
N LYS A 204 -17.51 -4.98 3.27
CA LYS A 204 -18.11 -3.63 3.43
C LYS A 204 -19.24 -3.55 4.46
N GLU A 205 -19.82 -4.68 4.87
CA GLU A 205 -20.90 -4.74 5.86
C GLU A 205 -20.43 -4.48 7.29
N GLU A 206 -19.25 -4.97 7.68
CA GLU A 206 -18.74 -4.75 9.04
C GLU A 206 -18.34 -3.29 9.30
N VAL A 207 -17.97 -2.56 8.24
CA VAL A 207 -17.66 -1.12 8.34
C VAL A 207 -18.92 -0.28 8.50
N LYS A 208 -20.04 -0.67 7.84
CA LYS A 208 -21.33 0.05 7.97
C LYS A 208 -21.94 -0.11 9.36
N THR A 209 -21.83 -1.27 9.98
CA THR A 209 -22.38 -1.53 11.31
C THR A 209 -21.70 -0.69 12.39
N LYS A 210 -20.38 -0.45 12.28
CA LYS A 210 -19.64 0.42 13.21
C LYS A 210 -19.93 1.91 13.04
N GLN A 211 -20.30 2.36 11.82
CA GLN A 211 -20.69 3.75 11.58
C GLN A 211 -22.11 4.06 12.05
N GLN A 212 -23.04 3.12 11.98
CA GLN A 212 -24.40 3.29 12.52
C GLN A 212 -24.43 3.36 14.05
N ASN A 213 -23.62 2.58 14.75
CA ASN A 213 -23.53 2.63 16.21
C ASN A 213 -22.92 3.95 16.75
N LYS A 214 -22.08 4.65 15.98
CA LYS A 214 -21.59 5.98 16.36
C LYS A 214 -22.60 7.09 16.21
N LYS A 215 -23.60 6.96 15.32
CA LYS A 215 -24.66 7.97 15.15
C LYS A 215 -25.75 7.91 16.24
N ASN A 216 -25.93 6.79 16.87
CA ASN A 216 -26.94 6.61 17.92
C ASN A 216 -26.49 7.04 19.32
N CYS A 217 -25.22 7.35 19.55
CA CYS A 217 -24.72 7.83 20.84
C CYS A 217 -24.75 9.36 21.04
N CYS A 218 -25.06 10.15 20.00
CA CYS A 218 -25.03 11.61 20.07
C CYS A 218 -26.40 12.31 19.97
N GLY A 219 -27.49 11.58 20.13
CA GLY A 219 -28.86 12.10 20.05
C GLY A 219 -29.59 12.06 21.41
N GLY A 220 -29.22 12.93 22.34
CA GLY A 220 -29.95 13.07 23.59
C GLY A 220 -29.74 14.40 24.27
N LYS A 221 -30.87 15.16 24.36
CA LYS A 221 -31.15 16.33 25.20
C LYS A 221 -30.94 17.70 24.54
N ASN A 222 -32.07 18.26 24.13
CA ASN A 222 -32.46 19.64 24.52
C ASN A 222 -33.97 19.82 24.32
N GLN A 223 -34.72 19.59 25.38
CA GLN A 223 -36.04 20.21 25.54
C GLN A 223 -35.87 21.34 26.53
N SER A 224 -35.86 22.53 26.05
CA SER A 224 -35.98 23.74 26.86
C SER A 224 -37.44 24.14 26.97
N LYS A 225 -37.94 24.12 28.20
CA LYS A 225 -39.23 24.67 28.62
C LYS A 225 -39.30 26.15 28.30
N LYS A 226 -40.33 26.59 27.54
CA LYS A 226 -40.88 27.91 27.64
C LYS A 226 -42.10 27.85 28.53
N LYS A 227 -42.09 28.63 29.61
CA LYS A 227 -43.27 29.09 30.36
C LYS A 227 -43.12 30.60 30.59
N LYS A 228 -44.19 31.28 30.20
CA LYS A 228 -44.64 32.67 30.47
C LYS A 228 -43.79 33.77 29.90
#